data_c38e951055c535c6d5b31204ba1cb0b5
#
_entry.id   c38e951055c535c6d5b31204ba1cb0b5
#
_cell.length_a   1.000
_cell.length_b   1.000
_cell.length_c   1.000
_cell.angle_alpha   90.00
_cell.angle_beta   90.00
_cell.angle_gamma   90.00
#
_symmetry.space_group_name_H-M   'P 1'
#
loop_
_entity.id
_entity.type
_entity.pdbx_description
1 polymer ?
#
loop_
_entity_poly.entity_id
_entity_poly.type
_entity_poly.pdbx_seq_one_letter_code
_entity_poly.pdbx_strand_id
1 'polypeptide(L)'
;QDFIFNLLDTLMTNYPEIDYIKWDANMAIMNHGSDYLPKDEQSHLYIAYHRGFENVCRRIRAKYPELTIQACASGGGRANYGVLPYFDEFWVSDNTDALQRIYMQWGASYFFPAIAMASHISAAPNHQTFRTIPLKYRIDVAMSGRLGMEIQPKNMTGEEKELCRKAIADYKM
;
A
#
# COMPACT_ATOMS: atom_id res chain seq x y z
N GLN A 1 13.42 -16.36 -5.37
CA GLN A 1 12.22 -16.44 -4.51
C GLN A 1 12.63 -16.65 -3.05
N ASP A 2 13.51 -17.63 -2.77
CA ASP A 2 13.92 -17.95 -1.40
C ASP A 2 14.61 -16.79 -0.69
N PHE A 3 15.43 -16.03 -1.40
CA PHE A 3 16.05 -14.83 -0.84
C PHE A 3 15.01 -13.84 -0.26
N ILE A 4 13.97 -13.52 -1.03
CA ILE A 4 12.93 -12.57 -0.59
C ILE A 4 12.11 -13.15 0.55
N PHE A 5 11.74 -14.44 0.45
CA PHE A 5 11.02 -15.12 1.53
C PHE A 5 11.84 -15.11 2.82
N ASN A 6 13.12 -15.52 2.76
CA ASN A 6 13.98 -15.59 3.93
C ASN A 6 14.27 -14.21 4.54
N LEU A 7 14.35 -13.15 3.70
CA LEU A 7 14.50 -11.77 4.18
C LEU A 7 13.30 -11.36 5.06
N LEU A 8 12.08 -11.57 4.57
CA LEU A 8 10.88 -11.27 5.32
C LEU A 8 10.72 -12.18 6.55
N ASP A 9 11.03 -13.45 6.39
CA ASP A 9 10.99 -14.42 7.48
C ASP A 9 11.95 -14.07 8.62
N THR A 10 13.15 -13.64 8.27
CA THR A 10 14.15 -13.16 9.24
C THR A 10 13.67 -11.89 9.94
N LEU A 11 13.08 -10.95 9.18
CA LEU A 11 12.51 -9.74 9.76
C LEU A 11 11.43 -10.06 10.79
N MET A 12 10.46 -10.88 10.40
CA MET A 12 9.33 -11.26 11.27
C MET A 12 9.78 -12.09 12.48
N THR A 13 10.83 -12.89 12.33
CA THR A 13 11.39 -13.69 13.43
C THR A 13 12.11 -12.80 14.45
N ASN A 14 12.85 -11.80 13.97
CA ASN A 14 13.61 -10.90 14.84
C ASN A 14 12.73 -9.82 15.50
N TYR A 15 11.59 -9.50 14.88
CA TYR A 15 10.66 -8.47 15.34
C TYR A 15 9.22 -9.02 15.30
N PRO A 16 8.88 -9.92 16.24
CA PRO A 16 7.59 -10.61 16.26
C PRO A 16 6.40 -9.68 16.55
N GLU A 17 6.67 -8.46 17.00
CA GLU A 17 5.67 -7.41 17.23
C GLU A 17 5.20 -6.70 15.95
N ILE A 18 5.81 -6.98 14.79
CA ILE A 18 5.38 -6.41 13.51
C ILE A 18 4.06 -7.08 13.07
N ASP A 19 3.01 -6.30 12.97
CA ASP A 19 1.68 -6.70 12.50
C ASP A 19 1.28 -6.06 11.16
N TYR A 20 2.10 -5.14 10.64
CA TYR A 20 1.85 -4.43 9.40
C TYR A 20 3.13 -4.20 8.59
N ILE A 21 3.07 -4.51 7.30
CA ILE A 21 4.14 -4.25 6.33
C ILE A 21 3.59 -3.51 5.11
N LYS A 22 4.24 -2.41 4.72
CA LYS A 22 4.07 -1.83 3.38
C LYS A 22 5.14 -2.43 2.47
N TRP A 23 4.69 -3.23 1.51
CA TRP A 23 5.56 -3.82 0.51
C TRP A 23 5.63 -2.93 -0.70
N ASP A 24 6.71 -2.15 -0.78
CA ASP A 24 6.93 -1.19 -1.85
C ASP A 24 7.96 -1.71 -2.86
N ALA A 25 7.58 -1.71 -4.14
CA ALA A 25 8.44 -2.18 -5.23
C ALA A 25 8.18 -1.36 -6.50
N ASN A 26 8.86 -0.22 -6.61
CA ASN A 26 8.55 0.85 -7.54
C ASN A 26 9.11 0.70 -8.96
N MET A 27 9.96 -0.31 -9.21
CA MET A 27 10.57 -0.51 -10.52
C MET A 27 9.65 -1.26 -11.48
N ALA A 28 9.31 -0.64 -12.60
CA ALA A 28 8.76 -1.36 -13.75
C ALA A 28 9.88 -2.12 -14.47
N ILE A 29 9.65 -3.39 -14.80
CA ILE A 29 10.58 -4.19 -15.60
C ILE A 29 10.32 -3.84 -17.07
N MET A 30 10.99 -2.79 -17.55
CA MET A 30 10.81 -2.27 -18.91
C MET A 30 11.65 -3.03 -19.92
N ASN A 31 12.88 -3.35 -19.57
CA ASN A 31 13.86 -4.00 -20.43
C ASN A 31 14.35 -5.24 -19.69
N HIS A 32 13.78 -6.38 -19.98
CA HIS A 32 14.03 -7.62 -19.26
C HIS A 32 14.82 -8.60 -20.09
N GLY A 33 15.66 -9.36 -19.42
CA GLY A 33 16.40 -10.47 -19.97
C GLY A 33 16.90 -11.37 -18.84
N SER A 34 17.19 -12.62 -19.16
CA SER A 34 17.76 -13.58 -18.23
C SER A 34 18.78 -14.45 -18.93
N ASP A 35 19.96 -14.54 -18.34
CA ASP A 35 21.00 -15.45 -18.83
C ASP A 35 20.67 -16.93 -18.60
N TYR A 36 19.64 -17.21 -17.80
CA TYR A 36 19.14 -18.57 -17.54
C TYR A 36 18.10 -19.05 -18.56
N LEU A 37 17.59 -18.15 -19.41
CA LEU A 37 16.61 -18.48 -20.43
C LEU A 37 17.23 -18.47 -21.83
N PRO A 38 16.88 -19.42 -22.69
CA PRO A 38 17.21 -19.38 -24.12
C PRO A 38 16.70 -18.10 -24.78
N LYS A 39 17.31 -17.72 -25.90
CA LYS A 39 16.95 -16.46 -26.59
C LYS A 39 15.50 -16.41 -27.05
N ASP A 40 14.96 -17.52 -27.45
CA ASP A 40 13.58 -17.70 -27.91
C ASP A 40 12.55 -17.79 -26.77
N GLU A 41 13.01 -17.96 -25.53
CA GLU A 41 12.16 -18.03 -24.33
C GLU A 41 12.22 -16.77 -23.45
N GLN A 42 12.92 -15.70 -23.88
CA GLN A 42 13.05 -14.49 -23.06
C GLN A 42 11.70 -13.84 -22.69
N SER A 43 10.69 -13.94 -23.56
CA SER A 43 9.33 -13.47 -23.27
C SER A 43 8.66 -14.20 -22.09
N HIS A 44 9.07 -15.43 -21.80
CA HIS A 44 8.56 -16.21 -20.67
C HIS A 44 8.93 -15.61 -19.31
N LEU A 45 9.94 -14.73 -19.28
CA LEU A 45 10.40 -14.10 -18.04
C LEU A 45 9.27 -13.35 -17.31
N TYR A 46 8.37 -12.67 -18.02
CA TYR A 46 7.24 -11.97 -17.39
C TYR A 46 6.33 -12.93 -16.66
N ILE A 47 6.01 -14.06 -17.29
CA ILE A 47 5.15 -15.09 -16.69
C ILE A 47 5.87 -15.75 -15.50
N ALA A 48 7.15 -16.07 -15.66
CA ALA A 48 7.97 -16.68 -14.62
C ALA A 48 8.15 -15.74 -13.42
N TYR A 49 8.35 -14.44 -13.67
CA TYR A 49 8.40 -13.41 -12.62
C TYR A 49 7.11 -13.35 -11.83
N HIS A 50 5.97 -13.27 -12.52
CA HIS A 50 4.67 -13.18 -11.87
C HIS A 50 4.37 -14.41 -11.00
N ARG A 51 4.61 -15.60 -11.53
CA ARG A 51 4.47 -16.87 -10.79
C ARG A 51 5.41 -16.94 -9.58
N GLY A 52 6.64 -16.43 -9.75
CA GLY A 52 7.62 -16.35 -8.66
C GLY A 52 7.19 -15.39 -7.55
N PHE A 53 6.66 -14.23 -7.92
CA PHE A 53 6.09 -13.26 -6.98
C PHE A 53 4.90 -13.86 -6.21
N GLU A 54 3.96 -14.45 -6.92
CA GLU A 54 2.81 -15.14 -6.33
C GLU A 54 3.22 -16.23 -5.33
N ASN A 55 4.22 -17.04 -5.70
CA ASN A 55 4.73 -18.09 -4.82
C ASN A 55 5.33 -17.51 -3.52
N VAL A 56 6.08 -16.42 -3.60
CA VAL A 56 6.61 -15.75 -2.40
C VAL A 56 5.46 -15.23 -1.52
N CYS A 57 4.51 -14.52 -2.10
CA CYS A 57 3.34 -14.01 -1.38
C CYS A 57 2.55 -15.12 -0.69
N ARG A 58 2.28 -16.23 -1.38
CA ARG A 58 1.57 -17.39 -0.84
C ARG A 58 2.32 -18.00 0.35
N ARG A 59 3.64 -18.13 0.27
CA ARG A 59 4.46 -18.67 1.37
C ARG A 59 4.44 -17.75 2.58
N ILE A 60 4.51 -16.42 2.37
CA ILE A 60 4.40 -15.44 3.46
C ILE A 60 3.03 -15.54 4.12
N ARG A 61 1.94 -15.56 3.36
CA ARG A 61 0.59 -15.70 3.90
C ARG A 61 0.37 -17.01 4.66
N ALA A 62 0.94 -18.12 4.16
CA ALA A 62 0.85 -19.40 4.85
C ALA A 62 1.56 -19.40 6.21
N LYS A 63 2.68 -18.68 6.34
CA LYS A 63 3.46 -18.61 7.58
C LYS A 63 2.97 -17.51 8.53
N TYR A 64 2.51 -16.39 7.99
CA TYR A 64 2.07 -15.19 8.74
C TYR A 64 0.66 -14.76 8.32
N PRO A 65 -0.38 -15.57 8.64
CA PRO A 65 -1.75 -15.32 8.18
C PRO A 65 -2.34 -14.02 8.72
N GLU A 66 -1.95 -13.60 9.93
CA GLU A 66 -2.46 -12.39 10.59
C GLU A 66 -1.73 -11.11 10.19
N LEU A 67 -0.61 -11.22 9.46
CA LEU A 67 0.17 -10.06 9.03
C LEU A 67 -0.62 -9.21 8.04
N THR A 68 -0.86 -7.96 8.35
CA THR A 68 -1.43 -7.00 7.40
C THR A 68 -0.37 -6.56 6.38
N ILE A 69 -0.63 -6.74 5.10
CA ILE A 69 0.29 -6.37 4.03
C ILE A 69 -0.37 -5.38 3.07
N GLN A 70 0.23 -4.18 2.96
CA GLN A 70 -0.14 -3.19 1.95
C GLN A 70 0.74 -3.35 0.71
N ALA A 71 0.12 -3.50 -0.47
CA ALA A 71 0.82 -3.44 -1.74
C ALA A 71 1.08 -1.99 -2.14
N CYS A 72 2.32 -1.70 -2.54
CA CYS A 72 2.70 -0.43 -3.14
C CYS A 72 3.68 -0.63 -4.30
N ALA A 73 3.48 0.11 -5.35
CA ALA A 73 4.40 0.23 -6.48
C ALA A 73 4.17 1.59 -7.15
N SER A 74 4.76 2.64 -6.60
CA SER A 74 4.45 4.04 -6.93
C SER A 74 2.93 4.31 -6.88
N GLY A 75 2.30 3.91 -5.78
CA GLY A 75 0.86 3.80 -5.66
C GLY A 75 0.34 2.44 -6.15
N GLY A 76 -0.75 2.45 -6.88
CA GLY A 76 -1.47 1.26 -7.33
C GLY A 76 -0.89 0.54 -8.56
N GLY A 77 0.36 0.75 -8.92
CA GLY A 77 0.96 0.20 -10.15
C GLY A 77 0.97 -1.34 -10.25
N ARG A 78 0.79 -2.05 -9.13
CA ARG A 78 0.66 -3.52 -9.08
C ARG A 78 -0.71 -3.98 -8.60
N ALA A 79 -1.67 -3.06 -8.41
CA ALA A 79 -3.01 -3.42 -8.00
C ALA A 79 -3.73 -4.14 -9.14
N ASN A 80 -4.10 -5.38 -8.90
CA ASN A 80 -4.91 -6.20 -9.80
C ASN A 80 -5.57 -7.32 -8.99
N TYR A 81 -6.57 -7.98 -9.56
CA TYR A 81 -7.30 -9.04 -8.86
C TYR A 81 -6.46 -10.26 -8.52
N GLY A 82 -5.37 -10.52 -9.26
CA GLY A 82 -4.46 -11.63 -8.98
C GLY A 82 -3.64 -11.45 -7.71
N VAL A 83 -3.39 -10.20 -7.26
CA VAL A 83 -2.63 -9.93 -6.03
C VAL A 83 -3.51 -9.73 -4.80
N LEU A 84 -4.79 -9.39 -4.96
CA LEU A 84 -5.72 -9.18 -3.83
C LEU A 84 -5.80 -10.34 -2.83
N PRO A 85 -5.67 -11.63 -3.22
CA PRO A 85 -5.64 -12.72 -2.25
C PRO A 85 -4.44 -12.69 -1.29
N TYR A 86 -3.40 -11.95 -1.62
CA TYR A 86 -2.14 -11.91 -0.86
C TYR A 86 -1.93 -10.59 -0.10
N PHE A 87 -2.67 -9.54 -0.47
CA PHE A 87 -2.56 -8.21 0.13
C PHE A 87 -3.90 -7.77 0.71
N ASP A 88 -3.88 -7.21 1.92
CA ASP A 88 -5.09 -6.73 2.59
C ASP A 88 -5.57 -5.41 2.00
N GLU A 89 -4.62 -4.63 1.47
CA GLU A 89 -4.86 -3.34 0.88
C GLU A 89 -3.78 -2.97 -0.13
N PHE A 90 -4.05 -1.97 -0.94
CA PHE A 90 -3.05 -1.35 -1.80
C PHE A 90 -3.04 0.17 -1.66
N TRP A 91 -1.87 0.76 -1.87
CA TRP A 91 -1.69 2.21 -1.89
C TRP A 91 -2.19 2.76 -3.22
N VAL A 92 -3.24 3.57 -3.21
CA VAL A 92 -3.90 4.03 -4.44
C VAL A 92 -2.99 4.94 -5.27
N SER A 93 -2.27 5.87 -4.61
CA SER A 93 -1.38 6.82 -5.26
C SER A 93 -0.42 7.43 -4.24
N ASP A 94 0.82 7.70 -4.66
CA ASP A 94 1.79 8.47 -3.89
C ASP A 94 1.42 9.95 -3.79
N ASN A 95 0.50 10.43 -4.63
CA ASN A 95 -0.06 11.76 -4.46
C ASN A 95 -1.09 11.75 -3.32
N THR A 96 -0.71 12.37 -2.20
CA THR A 96 -1.49 12.43 -0.97
C THR A 96 -2.28 13.73 -0.80
N ASP A 97 -2.34 14.59 -1.82
CA ASP A 97 -3.18 15.78 -1.81
C ASP A 97 -4.67 15.39 -1.72
N ALA A 98 -5.34 15.79 -0.64
CA ALA A 98 -6.69 15.33 -0.36
C ALA A 98 -7.71 15.74 -1.43
N LEU A 99 -7.53 16.88 -2.11
CA LEU A 99 -8.41 17.30 -3.19
C LEU A 99 -8.24 16.38 -4.42
N GLN A 100 -7.00 16.03 -4.77
CA GLN A 100 -6.74 15.12 -5.88
C GLN A 100 -7.12 13.68 -5.55
N ARG A 101 -6.96 13.27 -4.28
CA ARG A 101 -7.36 11.93 -3.81
C ARG A 101 -8.84 11.64 -3.98
N ILE A 102 -9.72 12.65 -3.98
CA ILE A 102 -11.13 12.42 -4.30
C ILE A 102 -11.26 11.76 -5.67
N TYR A 103 -10.62 12.30 -6.68
CA TYR A 103 -10.69 11.75 -8.05
C TYR A 103 -10.01 10.39 -8.18
N MET A 104 -8.86 10.22 -7.51
CA MET A 104 -8.11 8.97 -7.55
C MET A 104 -8.84 7.83 -6.84
N GLN A 105 -9.37 8.10 -5.64
CA GLN A 105 -10.13 7.10 -4.87
C GLN A 105 -11.46 6.79 -5.52
N TRP A 106 -12.16 7.80 -6.05
CA TRP A 106 -13.35 7.61 -6.86
C TRP A 106 -13.07 6.73 -8.08
N GLY A 107 -12.05 7.06 -8.87
CA GLY A 107 -11.68 6.26 -10.05
C GLY A 107 -11.33 4.81 -9.68
N ALA A 108 -10.53 4.60 -8.63
CA ALA A 108 -10.16 3.27 -8.16
C ALA A 108 -11.37 2.46 -7.65
N SER A 109 -12.37 3.12 -7.06
CA SER A 109 -13.57 2.46 -6.52
C SER A 109 -14.47 1.80 -7.58
N TYR A 110 -14.31 2.15 -8.85
CA TYR A 110 -14.97 1.43 -9.93
C TYR A 110 -14.44 0.00 -10.15
N PHE A 111 -13.21 -0.24 -9.72
CA PHE A 111 -12.51 -1.51 -9.95
C PHE A 111 -12.25 -2.28 -8.66
N PHE A 112 -12.10 -1.59 -7.53
CA PHE A 112 -11.69 -2.20 -6.27
C PHE A 112 -12.61 -1.79 -5.12
N PRO A 113 -12.89 -2.70 -4.17
CA PRO A 113 -13.69 -2.35 -3.00
C PRO A 113 -12.93 -1.34 -2.10
N ALA A 114 -13.68 -0.45 -1.45
CA ALA A 114 -13.11 0.58 -0.58
C ALA A 114 -12.23 0.00 0.54
N ILE A 115 -12.56 -1.18 1.05
CA ILE A 115 -11.79 -1.88 2.09
C ILE A 115 -10.37 -2.27 1.64
N ALA A 116 -10.13 -2.40 0.33
CA ALA A 116 -8.82 -2.71 -0.22
C ALA A 116 -8.00 -1.46 -0.58
N MET A 117 -8.57 -0.27 -0.50
CA MET A 117 -7.93 0.99 -0.89
C MET A 117 -7.43 1.75 0.34
N ALA A 118 -6.11 1.74 0.58
CA ALA A 118 -5.52 2.53 1.65
C ALA A 118 -5.71 4.04 1.39
N SER A 119 -6.25 4.73 2.37
CA SER A 119 -6.56 6.15 2.32
C SER A 119 -6.10 6.82 3.60
N HIS A 120 -5.10 7.69 3.49
CA HIS A 120 -4.43 8.25 4.66
C HIS A 120 -4.71 9.75 4.83
N ILE A 121 -4.85 10.17 6.07
CA ILE A 121 -4.81 11.58 6.46
C ILE A 121 -3.37 12.02 6.31
N SER A 122 -3.08 12.85 5.29
CA SER A 122 -1.73 13.35 5.00
C SER A 122 -1.41 14.68 5.68
N ALA A 123 -0.13 15.06 5.70
CA ALA A 123 0.31 16.35 6.22
C ALA A 123 -0.18 17.53 5.37
N ALA A 124 -0.21 18.71 5.97
CA ALA A 124 -0.40 20.00 5.28
C ALA A 124 0.69 20.97 5.76
N PRO A 125 1.32 21.74 4.85
CA PRO A 125 1.16 21.70 3.41
C PRO A 125 1.48 20.32 2.80
N ASN A 126 0.80 19.93 1.73
CA ASN A 126 1.11 18.71 1.01
C ASN A 126 2.51 18.81 0.36
N HIS A 127 3.32 17.77 0.47
CA HIS A 127 4.72 17.78 0.02
C HIS A 127 4.90 17.84 -1.51
N GLN A 128 3.87 17.47 -2.29
CA GLN A 128 3.91 17.47 -3.76
C GLN A 128 3.25 18.71 -4.36
N THR A 129 2.07 19.07 -3.86
CA THR A 129 1.26 20.17 -4.43
C THR A 129 1.43 21.48 -3.66
N PHE A 130 2.07 21.45 -2.48
CA PHE A 130 2.23 22.56 -1.56
C PHE A 130 0.90 23.18 -1.08
N ARG A 131 -0.20 22.49 -1.32
CA ARG A 131 -1.53 22.94 -0.95
C ARG A 131 -1.77 22.69 0.54
N THR A 132 -2.33 23.70 1.21
CA THR A 132 -2.79 23.60 2.60
C THR A 132 -4.28 23.34 2.60
N ILE A 133 -4.68 22.14 2.99
CA ILE A 133 -6.09 21.72 3.08
C ILE A 133 -6.43 21.53 4.55
N PRO A 134 -7.60 22.04 5.02
CA PRO A 134 -8.02 21.87 6.40
C PRO A 134 -8.05 20.39 6.84
N LEU A 135 -7.67 20.13 8.09
CA LEU A 135 -7.58 18.76 8.63
C LEU A 135 -8.89 18.00 8.51
N LYS A 136 -10.03 18.65 8.81
CA LYS A 136 -11.35 18.02 8.67
C LYS A 136 -11.61 17.48 7.27
N TYR A 137 -11.27 18.25 6.23
CA TYR A 137 -11.41 17.81 4.84
C TYR A 137 -10.51 16.62 4.53
N ARG A 138 -9.25 16.64 4.99
CA ARG A 138 -8.31 15.51 4.81
C ARG A 138 -8.82 14.24 5.49
N ILE A 139 -9.41 14.37 6.67
CA ILE A 139 -10.07 13.28 7.39
C ILE A 139 -11.22 12.70 6.57
N ASP A 140 -12.14 13.54 6.10
CA ASP A 140 -13.32 13.09 5.37
C ASP A 140 -12.95 12.31 4.10
N VAL A 141 -11.95 12.79 3.38
CA VAL A 141 -11.44 12.07 2.19
C VAL A 141 -10.80 10.74 2.58
N ALA A 142 -10.02 10.71 3.66
CA ALA A 142 -9.37 9.49 4.12
C ALA A 142 -10.38 8.43 4.62
N MET A 143 -11.49 8.84 5.18
CA MET A 143 -12.54 7.92 5.64
C MET A 143 -13.30 7.20 4.52
N SER A 144 -13.11 7.58 3.26
CA SER A 144 -13.74 6.91 2.12
C SER A 144 -13.08 5.58 1.71
N GLY A 145 -11.98 5.21 2.33
CA GLY A 145 -11.26 3.97 2.12
C GLY A 145 -10.79 3.34 3.43
N ARG A 146 -9.76 2.52 3.37
CA ARG A 146 -9.13 1.96 4.57
C ARG A 146 -8.29 3.05 5.25
N LEU A 147 -8.81 3.55 6.35
CA LEU A 147 -8.28 4.73 7.04
C LEU A 147 -6.89 4.48 7.62
N GLY A 148 -5.96 5.37 7.31
CA GLY A 148 -4.65 5.45 7.95
C GLY A 148 -4.23 6.90 8.21
N MET A 149 -3.07 7.08 8.82
CA MET A 149 -2.50 8.40 9.10
C MET A 149 -1.04 8.46 8.63
N GLU A 150 -0.72 9.49 7.85
CA GLU A 150 0.61 9.79 7.34
C GLU A 150 1.03 11.20 7.77
N ILE A 151 0.87 11.47 9.08
CA ILE A 151 1.25 12.71 9.73
C ILE A 151 2.10 12.39 10.95
N GLN A 152 3.04 13.27 11.26
CA GLN A 152 3.82 13.15 12.49
C GLN A 152 3.03 13.72 13.68
N PRO A 153 2.61 12.92 14.65
CA PRO A 153 1.79 13.41 15.78
C PRO A 153 2.45 14.49 16.61
N LYS A 154 3.80 14.55 16.61
CA LYS A 154 4.56 15.61 17.31
C LYS A 154 4.31 17.02 16.74
N ASN A 155 3.93 17.10 15.45
CA ASN A 155 3.68 18.37 14.76
C ASN A 155 2.21 18.81 14.84
N MET A 156 1.35 18.01 15.48
CA MET A 156 -0.08 18.30 15.59
C MET A 156 -0.39 19.07 16.89
N THR A 157 -1.32 20.01 16.81
CA THR A 157 -1.90 20.66 17.99
C THR A 157 -2.74 19.70 18.83
N GLY A 158 -3.10 20.11 20.04
CA GLY A 158 -4.02 19.33 20.89
C GLY A 158 -5.40 19.13 20.24
N GLU A 159 -5.94 20.18 19.63
CA GLU A 159 -7.23 20.15 18.93
C GLU A 159 -7.20 19.22 17.71
N GLU A 160 -6.13 19.26 16.92
CA GLU A 160 -5.96 18.35 15.77
C GLU A 160 -5.88 16.90 16.20
N LYS A 161 -5.16 16.60 17.28
CA LYS A 161 -5.11 15.23 17.84
C LYS A 161 -6.46 14.77 18.30
N GLU A 162 -7.24 15.62 18.93
CA GLU A 162 -8.59 15.26 19.39
C GLU A 162 -9.54 15.02 18.23
N LEU A 163 -9.47 15.86 17.19
CA LEU A 163 -10.26 15.67 15.97
C LEU A 163 -9.95 14.33 15.29
N CYS A 164 -8.64 13.96 15.21
CA CYS A 164 -8.24 12.68 14.68
C CYS A 164 -8.68 11.50 15.54
N ARG A 165 -8.60 11.59 16.89
CA ARG A 165 -9.11 10.53 17.78
C ARG A 165 -10.59 10.28 17.59
N LYS A 166 -11.37 11.36 17.49
CA LYS A 166 -12.80 11.25 17.20
C LYS A 166 -13.05 10.58 15.87
N ALA A 167 -12.38 11.02 14.80
CA ALA A 167 -12.52 10.42 13.48
C ALA A 167 -12.18 8.92 13.46
N ILE A 168 -11.11 8.51 14.15
CA ILE A 168 -10.74 7.10 14.28
C ILE A 168 -11.81 6.31 15.05
N ALA A 169 -12.38 6.89 16.12
CA ALA A 169 -13.45 6.26 16.86
C ALA A 169 -14.71 6.07 15.99
N ASP A 170 -15.10 7.12 15.28
CA ASP A 170 -16.26 7.08 14.36
C ASP A 170 -16.03 6.06 13.21
N TYR A 171 -14.81 5.93 12.71
CA TYR A 171 -14.47 4.96 11.65
C TYR A 171 -14.54 3.50 12.12
N LYS A 172 -14.29 3.25 13.41
CA LYS A 172 -14.29 1.90 14.00
C LYS A 172 -15.67 1.39 14.44
N MET A 173 -16.70 2.24 14.37
CA MET A 173 -18.09 1.85 14.65
C MET A 173 -18.72 1.07 13.50
#